data_fe2167db1b1ba9fd9a126bba768fd0db
#
_entry.id   fe2167db1b1ba9fd9a126bba768fd0db
#
_cell.length_a   1.000
_cell.length_b   1.000
_cell.length_c   1.000
_cell.angle_alpha   90.00
_cell.angle_beta   90.00
_cell.angle_gamma   90.00
#
_symmetry.space_group_name_H-M   'P 1'
#
loop_
_entity.id
_entity.type
_entity.pdbx_description
1 polymer ?
#
loop_
_entity_poly.entity_id
_entity_poly.type
_entity_poly.pdbx_seq_one_letter_code
_entity_poly.pdbx_strand_id
1 'polypeptide(L)'
;MTEQSTNQRSATHDEPRRRPITRTAIAFLAGLAMCGLAASTLSGCGNNAGENRTSVAAARQTTDSCDTTINVVASVNQWGSLAQQLGGSCVNVTSIINSTAADPHDHEATPADLTKLARADVVVLNGAGYDGWAQKAQLDEGRQRIVKASSLMGIADSQDDHDHEEGEGHHHHHGTVNPHLWFSPAAVLKMSEAITSAYVTKSGEASETAATARRHSNTWNAEYAEYTALVNRARAKNLQRRYVATESIIGHLLDYIGATDKTPDSYTNAMNNDAEPSASDLKNALDTVRSSNVDMLIVNPQEMGGFAKKLDAAARESGKTIISVTEQLPENHKTLLGWLTTITNQALADDPQHGWFLTQQVKDRTIADYAGQWRSVYPLLKNGKLRGVMEHKAATGDKTADEYTAYYDAGYKTDTETITIEGDRMAFTTNGRKVTATYRYDGHRILDYAKGNRGVRYLFTATGDVPQGAPKAVQFSDHGIAPGKAAHFHIFTGDSHDEVIKQMEHWPTYYPASMSDDEIVKEMLAH
;
A
#
# COMPACT_ATOMS: atom_id res chain seq x y z
N MET A 1 35.17 23.20 61.27
CA MET A 1 35.15 24.61 61.67
C MET A 1 34.38 25.36 60.64
N THR A 2 33.26 25.80 61.15
CA THR A 2 32.43 26.99 60.86
C THR A 2 31.76 27.02 59.53
N GLU A 3 30.47 26.72 59.52
CA GLU A 3 29.25 27.54 59.82
C GLU A 3 28.80 28.35 58.61
N GLN A 4 27.67 27.90 58.09
CA GLN A 4 26.33 28.55 58.06
C GLN A 4 26.21 29.90 57.33
N SER A 5 25.33 29.98 56.40
CA SER A 5 24.16 30.86 56.56
C SER A 5 23.12 30.64 55.42
N THR A 6 21.94 30.30 55.85
CA THR A 6 20.63 30.32 55.19
C THR A 6 20.26 31.71 54.67
N ASN A 7 19.65 31.80 53.51
CA ASN A 7 18.66 32.84 53.25
C ASN A 7 17.56 32.35 52.32
N GLN A 8 16.39 32.08 52.89
CA GLN A 8 15.11 31.92 52.20
C GLN A 8 14.66 33.27 51.67
N ARG A 9 14.30 33.32 50.42
CA ARG A 9 13.32 34.30 49.91
C ARG A 9 12.25 33.59 49.12
N SER A 10 11.04 33.63 49.66
CA SER A 10 9.75 33.34 49.10
C SER A 10 9.53 34.19 47.84
N ALA A 11 9.18 33.54 46.74
CA ALA A 11 8.60 34.21 45.58
C ALA A 11 7.26 33.55 45.29
N THR A 12 6.24 34.38 45.35
CA THR A 12 4.82 34.13 45.14
C THR A 12 4.55 33.63 43.74
N HIS A 13 3.75 32.56 43.63
CA HIS A 13 3.15 32.07 42.41
C HIS A 13 2.13 33.09 41.87
N ASP A 14 2.33 33.54 40.65
CA ASP A 14 1.33 34.21 39.86
C ASP A 14 0.90 33.25 38.74
N GLU A 15 -0.34 32.74 38.83
CA GLU A 15 -0.99 31.89 37.85
C GLU A 15 -1.60 32.76 36.74
N PRO A 16 -1.33 32.55 35.46
CA PRO A 16 -2.07 33.26 34.43
C PRO A 16 -3.43 32.60 34.18
N ARG A 17 -4.48 33.37 34.41
CA ARG A 17 -5.89 33.09 34.15
C ARG A 17 -6.11 32.61 32.71
N ARG A 18 -6.66 31.41 32.53
CA ARG A 18 -7.20 30.89 31.27
C ARG A 18 -8.47 31.66 30.89
N ARG A 19 -8.47 32.27 29.72
CA ARG A 19 -9.67 32.82 29.08
C ARG A 19 -10.42 31.69 28.37
N PRO A 20 -11.77 31.65 28.40
CA PRO A 20 -12.55 30.65 27.67
C PRO A 20 -12.59 30.95 26.17
N ILE A 21 -12.30 29.95 25.35
CA ILE A 21 -12.45 29.98 23.89
C ILE A 21 -13.92 29.71 23.59
N THR A 22 -14.60 30.71 23.08
CA THR A 22 -15.96 30.61 22.54
C THR A 22 -15.94 29.78 21.25
N ARG A 23 -16.63 28.65 21.26
CA ARG A 23 -16.94 27.85 20.08
C ARG A 23 -18.01 28.55 19.26
N THR A 24 -17.64 29.05 18.07
CA THR A 24 -18.60 29.53 17.06
C THR A 24 -19.08 28.32 16.27
N ALA A 25 -20.35 27.96 16.47
CA ALA A 25 -21.04 26.97 15.65
C ALA A 25 -21.40 27.59 14.30
N ILE A 26 -20.90 27.03 13.20
CA ILE A 26 -21.34 27.39 11.85
C ILE A 26 -22.46 26.41 11.49
N ALA A 27 -23.68 26.96 11.43
CA ALA A 27 -24.83 26.24 10.94
C ALA A 27 -24.84 26.29 9.39
N PHE A 28 -24.82 25.13 8.74
CA PHE A 28 -25.11 25.01 7.32
C PHE A 28 -26.63 24.92 7.11
N LEU A 29 -27.19 25.92 6.44
CA LEU A 29 -28.57 25.94 5.96
C LEU A 29 -28.70 24.98 4.76
N ALA A 30 -29.57 24.00 4.91
CA ALA A 30 -30.06 23.17 3.81
C ALA A 30 -31.13 23.98 3.03
N GLY A 31 -30.84 24.28 1.78
CA GLY A 31 -31.80 24.86 0.83
C GLY A 31 -32.52 23.73 0.07
N LEU A 32 -33.80 23.53 0.38
CA LEU A 32 -34.73 22.75 -0.47
C LEU A 32 -35.11 23.62 -1.69
N ALA A 33 -34.90 23.09 -2.89
CA ALA A 33 -35.55 23.56 -4.10
C ALA A 33 -36.43 22.44 -4.67
N MET A 34 -37.73 22.57 -4.48
CA MET A 34 -38.76 21.84 -5.23
C MET A 34 -38.95 22.50 -6.62
N CYS A 35 -38.99 21.66 -7.65
CA CYS A 35 -39.69 21.88 -8.94
C CYS A 35 -39.81 20.48 -9.56
N GLY A 36 -40.93 19.90 -9.85
CA GLY A 36 -42.10 20.38 -10.59
C GLY A 36 -42.40 19.24 -11.56
N LEU A 37 -43.48 18.47 -11.31
CA LEU A 37 -43.99 17.38 -12.18
C LEU A 37 -44.37 17.91 -13.55
N ALA A 38 -44.02 17.19 -14.60
CA ALA A 38 -44.82 17.14 -15.82
C ALA A 38 -44.98 15.69 -16.27
N ALA A 39 -46.19 15.21 -16.15
CA ALA A 39 -46.63 13.92 -16.67
C ALA A 39 -46.93 14.04 -18.15
N SER A 40 -46.49 13.09 -18.96
CA SER A 40 -47.09 12.80 -20.25
C SER A 40 -47.17 11.28 -20.43
N THR A 41 -48.41 10.83 -20.44
CA THR A 41 -48.89 9.47 -20.71
C THR A 41 -48.76 9.16 -22.19
N LEU A 42 -48.23 7.98 -22.52
CA LEU A 42 -48.64 7.26 -23.74
C LEU A 42 -48.61 5.76 -23.45
N SER A 43 -49.78 5.15 -23.63
CA SER A 43 -50.07 3.75 -23.51
C SER A 43 -49.45 2.90 -24.62
N GLY A 44 -48.97 1.72 -24.30
CA GLY A 44 -48.66 0.68 -25.26
C GLY A 44 -48.57 -0.66 -24.55
N CYS A 45 -49.64 -1.51 -24.70
CA CYS A 45 -49.71 -2.86 -24.16
C CYS A 45 -48.74 -3.81 -24.84
N GLY A 46 -48.10 -4.68 -24.06
CA GLY A 46 -47.38 -5.85 -24.55
C GLY A 46 -46.94 -6.70 -23.36
N ASN A 47 -47.69 -7.81 -23.10
CA ASN A 47 -47.34 -8.86 -22.14
C ASN A 47 -45.97 -9.48 -22.45
N ASN A 48 -45.10 -9.64 -21.46
CA ASN A 48 -44.52 -10.95 -21.13
C ASN A 48 -43.80 -10.94 -19.78
N ALA A 49 -43.79 -12.11 -19.19
CA ALA A 49 -43.42 -12.49 -17.85
C ALA A 49 -42.02 -12.06 -17.33
N GLY A 50 -42.03 -11.66 -16.12
CA GLY A 50 -41.13 -11.93 -15.00
C GLY A 50 -39.63 -12.11 -15.24
N GLU A 51 -38.85 -11.07 -15.00
CA GLU A 51 -37.51 -11.18 -14.41
C GLU A 51 -37.28 -9.94 -13.55
N ASN A 52 -37.27 -10.18 -12.25
CA ASN A 52 -36.94 -9.18 -11.24
C ASN A 52 -35.43 -8.92 -11.30
N ARG A 53 -35.00 -8.02 -12.16
CA ARG A 53 -33.63 -7.49 -12.16
C ARG A 53 -33.59 -6.36 -11.15
N THR A 54 -33.14 -6.67 -9.94
CA THR A 54 -32.57 -5.67 -9.04
C THR A 54 -31.38 -5.03 -9.76
N SER A 55 -31.60 -3.83 -10.24
CA SER A 55 -30.52 -3.00 -10.77
C SER A 55 -29.62 -2.59 -9.60
N VAL A 56 -28.54 -3.32 -9.39
CA VAL A 56 -27.34 -2.78 -8.76
C VAL A 56 -26.97 -1.58 -9.61
N ALA A 57 -27.02 -0.39 -9.04
CA ALA A 57 -26.53 0.81 -9.69
C ALA A 57 -25.03 0.60 -9.95
N ALA A 58 -24.71 0.10 -11.13
CA ALA A 58 -23.35 0.15 -11.64
C ALA A 58 -22.96 1.63 -11.59
N ALA A 59 -21.94 1.95 -10.79
CA ALA A 59 -21.29 3.24 -10.85
C ALA A 59 -21.04 3.51 -12.35
N ARG A 60 -21.72 4.50 -12.91
CA ARG A 60 -21.49 4.95 -14.27
C ARG A 60 -20.01 5.29 -14.33
N GLN A 61 -19.20 4.45 -14.96
CA GLN A 61 -17.90 4.88 -15.45
C GLN A 61 -18.21 6.04 -16.40
N THR A 62 -18.01 7.26 -15.89
CA THR A 62 -18.05 8.44 -16.74
C THR A 62 -16.88 8.28 -17.71
N THR A 63 -17.19 8.03 -18.98
CA THR A 63 -16.17 8.03 -20.03
C THR A 63 -15.51 9.41 -20.02
N ASP A 64 -14.17 9.43 -20.08
CA ASP A 64 -13.44 10.69 -20.19
C ASP A 64 -13.89 11.43 -21.44
N SER A 65 -14.11 12.75 -21.30
CA SER A 65 -14.38 13.65 -22.40
C SER A 65 -13.18 14.57 -22.58
N CYS A 66 -12.66 14.63 -23.79
CA CYS A 66 -11.44 15.34 -24.12
C CYS A 66 -11.67 16.19 -25.37
N ASP A 67 -11.60 17.50 -25.23
CA ASP A 67 -11.57 18.44 -26.35
C ASP A 67 -10.14 18.66 -26.88
N THR A 68 -9.13 18.34 -26.08
CA THR A 68 -7.71 18.44 -26.44
C THR A 68 -6.97 17.26 -25.85
N THR A 69 -6.08 16.64 -26.62
CA THR A 69 -5.11 15.65 -26.12
C THR A 69 -3.80 16.36 -25.80
N ILE A 70 -3.27 16.18 -24.59
CA ILE A 70 -2.02 16.77 -24.12
C ILE A 70 -0.90 15.75 -24.26
N ASN A 71 0.19 16.10 -24.95
CA ASN A 71 1.38 15.27 -25.04
C ASN A 71 2.29 15.54 -23.84
N VAL A 72 2.51 14.51 -23.04
CA VAL A 72 3.30 14.57 -21.81
C VAL A 72 4.57 13.73 -22.00
N VAL A 73 5.71 14.31 -21.65
CA VAL A 73 6.96 13.55 -21.57
C VAL A 73 7.50 13.64 -20.16
N ALA A 74 7.65 12.47 -19.52
CA ALA A 74 8.27 12.32 -18.21
C ALA A 74 9.69 11.78 -18.36
N SER A 75 10.62 12.28 -17.54
CA SER A 75 11.98 11.73 -17.50
C SER A 75 11.99 10.27 -17.07
N VAL A 76 11.15 9.91 -16.09
CA VAL A 76 11.09 8.57 -15.50
C VAL A 76 9.66 8.04 -15.41
N ASN A 77 9.50 6.72 -15.39
CA ASN A 77 8.18 6.08 -15.45
C ASN A 77 7.36 6.23 -14.16
N GLN A 78 7.96 6.50 -13.02
CA GLN A 78 7.28 6.82 -11.77
C GLN A 78 6.39 8.06 -11.94
N TRP A 79 6.98 9.14 -12.43
CA TRP A 79 6.25 10.37 -12.73
C TRP A 79 5.34 10.22 -13.95
N GLY A 80 5.74 9.41 -14.95
CA GLY A 80 4.89 9.08 -16.09
C GLY A 80 3.62 8.34 -15.68
N SER A 81 3.70 7.40 -14.74
CA SER A 81 2.55 6.70 -14.16
C SER A 81 1.59 7.66 -13.46
N LEU A 82 2.12 8.57 -12.64
CA LEU A 82 1.32 9.61 -11.98
C LEU A 82 0.63 10.51 -13.01
N ALA A 83 1.40 10.99 -14.01
CA ALA A 83 0.89 11.84 -15.08
C ALA A 83 -0.25 11.16 -15.86
N GLN A 84 -0.11 9.86 -16.18
CA GLN A 84 -1.15 9.09 -16.86
C GLN A 84 -2.41 8.95 -16.02
N GLN A 85 -2.28 8.66 -14.72
CA GLN A 85 -3.43 8.56 -13.82
C GLN A 85 -4.22 9.87 -13.73
N LEU A 86 -3.52 11.01 -13.67
CA LEU A 86 -4.15 12.34 -13.52
C LEU A 86 -4.79 12.86 -14.81
N GLY A 87 -4.32 12.41 -15.96
CA GLY A 87 -4.84 12.85 -17.26
C GLY A 87 -5.86 11.91 -17.90
N GLY A 88 -5.92 10.64 -17.45
CA GLY A 88 -6.80 9.63 -18.02
C GLY A 88 -6.55 9.43 -19.51
N SER A 89 -7.63 9.39 -20.31
CA SER A 89 -7.56 9.26 -21.77
C SER A 89 -7.25 10.59 -22.49
N CYS A 90 -7.20 11.71 -21.77
CA CYS A 90 -6.93 13.02 -22.36
C CYS A 90 -5.44 13.36 -22.49
N VAL A 91 -4.57 12.45 -22.10
CA VAL A 91 -3.11 12.63 -22.17
C VAL A 91 -2.45 11.48 -22.93
N ASN A 92 -1.33 11.82 -23.58
CA ASN A 92 -0.44 10.89 -24.24
C ASN A 92 0.89 10.93 -23.51
N VAL A 93 1.15 9.99 -22.61
CA VAL A 93 2.34 10.01 -21.76
C VAL A 93 3.44 9.13 -22.34
N THR A 94 4.63 9.69 -22.46
CA THR A 94 5.87 8.97 -22.78
C THR A 94 6.87 9.15 -21.66
N SER A 95 7.36 8.06 -21.08
CA SER A 95 8.49 8.08 -20.16
C SER A 95 9.78 7.77 -20.91
N ILE A 96 10.83 8.56 -20.68
CA ILE A 96 12.13 8.34 -21.33
C ILE A 96 12.81 7.12 -20.71
N ILE A 97 13.03 7.14 -19.39
CA ILE A 97 13.50 5.98 -18.64
C ILE A 97 12.26 5.22 -18.18
N ASN A 98 12.02 4.04 -18.76
CA ASN A 98 10.77 3.31 -18.60
C ASN A 98 10.93 1.82 -18.26
N SER A 99 12.16 1.38 -17.98
CA SER A 99 12.47 -0.03 -17.73
C SER A 99 13.40 -0.18 -16.54
N THR A 100 13.14 -1.19 -15.71
CA THR A 100 14.05 -1.62 -14.63
C THR A 100 15.29 -2.36 -15.13
N ALA A 101 15.40 -2.60 -16.44
CA ALA A 101 16.57 -3.23 -17.06
C ALA A 101 17.70 -2.23 -17.40
N ALA A 102 17.41 -0.93 -17.39
CA ALA A 102 18.38 0.12 -17.64
C ALA A 102 18.84 0.75 -16.33
N ASP A 103 20.14 0.97 -16.19
CA ASP A 103 20.69 1.80 -15.13
C ASP A 103 20.34 3.26 -15.44
N PRO A 104 19.60 3.97 -14.58
CA PRO A 104 19.24 5.37 -14.83
C PRO A 104 20.40 6.32 -14.69
N HIS A 105 21.44 5.99 -13.91
CA HIS A 105 22.62 6.81 -13.71
C HIS A 105 23.51 6.82 -14.96
N ASP A 106 23.52 5.72 -15.73
CA ASP A 106 24.23 5.59 -17.01
C ASP A 106 23.43 6.13 -18.21
N HIS A 107 22.23 6.73 -17.97
CA HIS A 107 21.37 7.15 -19.06
C HIS A 107 21.92 8.38 -19.80
N GLU A 108 22.32 8.19 -21.05
CA GLU A 108 22.62 9.27 -21.98
C GLU A 108 21.42 9.54 -22.90
N ALA A 109 20.91 10.79 -22.85
CA ALA A 109 19.78 11.18 -23.70
C ALA A 109 20.15 11.13 -25.18
N THR A 110 19.39 10.37 -25.94
CA THR A 110 19.50 10.35 -27.41
C THR A 110 18.93 11.64 -28.02
N PRO A 111 19.33 12.02 -29.26
CA PRO A 111 18.68 13.13 -29.97
C PRO A 111 17.16 12.96 -30.13
N ALA A 112 16.69 11.71 -30.17
CA ALA A 112 15.26 11.40 -30.22
C ALA A 112 14.56 11.75 -28.88
N ASP A 113 15.18 11.48 -27.75
CA ASP A 113 14.65 11.81 -26.43
C ASP A 113 14.60 13.32 -26.20
N LEU A 114 15.66 14.04 -26.56
CA LEU A 114 15.66 15.49 -26.53
C LEU A 114 14.58 16.10 -27.44
N THR A 115 14.34 15.48 -28.60
CA THR A 115 13.27 15.91 -29.51
C THR A 115 11.88 15.68 -28.91
N LYS A 116 11.66 14.54 -28.22
CA LYS A 116 10.39 14.27 -27.52
C LYS A 116 10.14 15.34 -26.44
N LEU A 117 11.13 15.60 -25.59
CA LEU A 117 11.05 16.65 -24.57
C LEU A 117 10.74 18.02 -25.17
N ALA A 118 11.48 18.43 -26.21
CA ALA A 118 11.29 19.71 -26.87
C ALA A 118 9.91 19.87 -27.52
N ARG A 119 9.21 18.79 -27.88
CA ARG A 119 7.87 18.81 -28.52
C ARG A 119 6.71 18.61 -27.55
N ALA A 120 6.96 18.21 -26.32
CA ALA A 120 5.93 17.98 -25.32
C ALA A 120 5.12 19.25 -25.03
N ASP A 121 3.87 19.07 -24.64
CA ASP A 121 3.04 20.14 -24.06
C ASP A 121 3.30 20.30 -22.57
N VAL A 122 3.51 19.18 -21.89
CA VAL A 122 3.88 19.13 -20.48
C VAL A 122 5.13 18.25 -20.33
N VAL A 123 6.12 18.75 -19.64
CA VAL A 123 7.36 18.04 -19.30
C VAL A 123 7.38 17.79 -17.80
N VAL A 124 7.62 16.54 -17.41
CA VAL A 124 7.63 16.13 -16.00
C VAL A 124 9.03 15.58 -15.66
N LEU A 125 9.72 16.27 -14.77
CA LEU A 125 11.11 15.99 -14.39
C LEU A 125 11.21 15.68 -12.89
N ASN A 126 12.22 14.92 -12.53
CA ASN A 126 12.58 14.71 -11.13
C ASN A 126 13.45 15.87 -10.59
N GLY A 127 14.50 16.23 -11.28
CA GLY A 127 15.53 17.14 -10.77
C GLY A 127 16.45 16.50 -9.73
N ALA A 128 17.05 17.30 -8.87
CA ALA A 128 18.02 16.88 -7.85
C ALA A 128 19.19 16.06 -8.43
N GLY A 129 19.62 16.40 -9.65
CA GLY A 129 20.72 15.72 -10.35
C GLY A 129 20.32 14.46 -11.12
N TYR A 130 19.15 13.86 -10.85
CA TYR A 130 18.76 12.56 -11.41
C TYR A 130 18.56 12.55 -12.94
N ASP A 131 17.94 13.58 -13.46
CA ASP A 131 17.63 13.73 -14.89
C ASP A 131 18.28 14.99 -15.50
N GLY A 132 19.51 15.32 -15.07
CA GLY A 132 20.29 16.47 -15.55
C GLY A 132 20.47 16.49 -17.08
N TRP A 133 20.49 15.33 -17.72
CA TRP A 133 20.54 15.19 -19.17
C TRP A 133 19.34 15.88 -19.90
N ALA A 134 18.20 16.04 -19.22
CA ALA A 134 17.03 16.70 -19.79
C ALA A 134 17.25 18.21 -20.05
N GLN A 135 18.21 18.84 -19.37
CA GLN A 135 18.56 20.25 -19.59
C GLN A 135 19.08 20.50 -21.02
N LYS A 136 19.65 19.49 -21.69
CA LYS A 136 20.11 19.58 -23.08
C LYS A 136 18.95 19.73 -24.08
N ALA A 137 17.67 19.54 -23.66
CA ALA A 137 16.51 19.57 -24.54
C ALA A 137 16.06 20.97 -24.97
N GLN A 138 16.65 22.06 -24.45
CA GLN A 138 16.26 23.44 -24.72
C GLN A 138 14.74 23.64 -24.55
N LEU A 139 14.23 23.39 -23.35
CA LEU A 139 12.81 23.50 -23.03
C LEU A 139 12.33 24.96 -23.13
N ASP A 140 11.12 25.15 -23.68
CA ASP A 140 10.48 26.45 -23.87
C ASP A 140 9.35 26.67 -22.86
N GLU A 141 9.62 27.35 -21.75
CA GLU A 141 8.64 27.64 -20.69
C GLU A 141 7.46 28.50 -21.17
N GLY A 142 7.63 29.26 -22.26
CA GLY A 142 6.55 30.04 -22.86
C GLY A 142 5.49 29.16 -23.53
N ARG A 143 5.89 28.04 -24.09
CA ARG A 143 5.06 27.09 -24.82
C ARG A 143 4.69 25.86 -23.98
N GLN A 144 5.62 25.35 -23.20
CA GLN A 144 5.49 24.12 -22.41
C GLN A 144 5.11 24.43 -20.96
N ARG A 145 4.58 23.44 -20.28
CA ARG A 145 4.49 23.45 -18.81
C ARG A 145 5.51 22.47 -18.27
N ILE A 146 6.45 22.97 -17.48
CA ILE A 146 7.52 22.17 -16.89
C ILE A 146 7.19 21.96 -15.42
N VAL A 147 7.06 20.71 -15.01
CA VAL A 147 6.81 20.28 -13.62
C VAL A 147 8.04 19.52 -13.15
N LYS A 148 8.75 20.03 -12.16
CA LYS A 148 9.99 19.46 -11.63
C LYS A 148 9.87 19.22 -10.13
N ALA A 149 10.07 17.98 -9.68
CA ALA A 149 9.91 17.59 -8.29
C ALA A 149 10.89 18.31 -7.36
N SER A 150 12.18 18.43 -7.73
CA SER A 150 13.16 19.15 -6.93
C SER A 150 12.77 20.60 -6.67
N SER A 151 12.29 21.31 -7.70
CA SER A 151 11.84 22.70 -7.58
C SER A 151 10.64 22.83 -6.64
N LEU A 152 9.68 21.92 -6.71
CA LEU A 152 8.51 21.89 -5.82
C LEU A 152 8.90 21.61 -4.37
N MET A 153 10.00 20.89 -4.16
CA MET A 153 10.53 20.58 -2.83
C MET A 153 11.51 21.63 -2.31
N GLY A 154 11.85 22.63 -3.12
CA GLY A 154 12.86 23.66 -2.75
C GLY A 154 14.28 23.11 -2.73
N ILE A 155 14.55 22.06 -3.50
CA ILE A 155 15.86 21.45 -3.65
C ILE A 155 16.52 22.09 -4.88
N ALA A 156 17.71 22.66 -4.71
CA ALA A 156 18.49 23.18 -5.81
C ALA A 156 19.02 22.01 -6.67
N ASP A 157 18.94 22.16 -7.99
CA ASP A 157 19.71 21.28 -8.86
C ASP A 157 21.19 21.67 -8.69
N SER A 158 22.05 20.71 -8.43
CA SER A 158 23.49 20.93 -8.47
C SER A 158 23.86 21.43 -9.88
N GLN A 159 24.20 22.70 -10.01
CA GLN A 159 24.84 23.17 -11.22
C GLN A 159 26.28 22.67 -11.16
N ASP A 160 26.68 21.92 -12.18
CA ASP A 160 28.11 21.76 -12.50
C ASP A 160 28.63 23.13 -12.94
N ASP A 161 28.98 23.98 -11.98
CA ASP A 161 29.80 25.14 -12.23
C ASP A 161 31.25 24.66 -12.46
N HIS A 162 31.50 24.20 -13.69
CA HIS A 162 32.85 24.11 -14.21
C HIS A 162 33.37 25.53 -14.56
N ASP A 163 33.50 26.37 -13.54
CA ASP A 163 34.40 27.51 -13.62
C ASP A 163 35.69 27.14 -12.88
N HIS A 164 36.73 26.87 -13.66
CA HIS A 164 38.09 26.70 -13.20
C HIS A 164 38.60 28.01 -12.63
N GLU A 165 38.48 28.23 -11.32
CA GLU A 165 39.41 29.11 -10.60
C GLU A 165 40.19 28.26 -9.59
N GLU A 166 41.48 28.15 -9.82
CA GLU A 166 42.45 27.59 -8.88
C GLU A 166 42.48 28.45 -7.61
N GLY A 167 41.92 27.93 -6.51
CA GLY A 167 41.93 28.62 -5.20
C GLY A 167 41.71 27.66 -4.06
N GLU A 168 42.70 27.52 -3.23
CA GLU A 168 42.90 26.70 -2.05
C GLU A 168 41.64 26.31 -1.22
N GLY A 169 41.44 25.03 -1.06
CA GLY A 169 41.09 24.34 0.18
C GLY A 169 39.90 24.83 1.04
N HIS A 170 38.68 24.72 0.57
CA HIS A 170 37.52 24.54 1.48
C HIS A 170 36.69 23.37 1.00
N HIS A 171 36.85 22.23 1.67
CA HIS A 171 35.94 21.08 1.53
C HIS A 171 34.57 21.48 2.07
N HIS A 172 33.69 21.99 1.23
CA HIS A 172 32.28 22.07 1.50
C HIS A 172 31.72 20.65 1.34
N HIS A 173 31.41 20.01 2.44
CA HIS A 173 30.53 18.83 2.46
C HIS A 173 29.15 19.27 1.93
N HIS A 174 28.96 19.23 0.63
CA HIS A 174 27.62 19.18 0.05
C HIS A 174 27.07 17.80 0.40
N GLY A 175 26.21 17.72 1.43
CA GLY A 175 25.40 16.54 1.69
C GLY A 175 24.62 16.26 0.41
N THR A 176 24.96 15.18 -0.27
CA THR A 176 24.30 14.76 -1.49
C THR A 176 22.83 14.53 -1.17
N VAL A 177 21.95 15.34 -1.74
CA VAL A 177 20.50 15.19 -1.58
C VAL A 177 20.12 13.88 -2.26
N ASN A 178 19.41 12.98 -1.54
CA ASN A 178 18.87 11.77 -2.14
C ASN A 178 17.90 12.14 -3.29
N PRO A 179 18.20 11.80 -4.54
CA PRO A 179 17.41 12.24 -5.69
C PRO A 179 16.11 11.45 -5.88
N HIS A 180 15.87 10.36 -5.17
CA HIS A 180 14.74 9.47 -5.35
C HIS A 180 13.44 10.06 -4.77
N LEU A 181 13.02 11.23 -5.27
CA LEU A 181 11.92 12.04 -4.72
C LEU A 181 10.54 11.37 -4.83
N TRP A 182 10.36 10.41 -5.73
CA TRP A 182 9.11 9.66 -5.84
C TRP A 182 8.82 8.75 -4.65
N PHE A 183 9.79 8.51 -3.77
CA PHE A 183 9.57 7.83 -2.49
C PHE A 183 9.21 8.80 -1.34
N SER A 184 9.22 10.10 -1.58
CA SER A 184 8.77 11.09 -0.61
C SER A 184 7.26 11.31 -0.71
N PRO A 185 6.46 11.00 0.32
CA PRO A 185 5.02 11.26 0.30
C PRO A 185 4.71 12.72 -0.05
N ALA A 186 5.45 13.67 0.52
CA ALA A 186 5.25 15.09 0.26
C ALA A 186 5.54 15.48 -1.20
N ALA A 187 6.59 14.92 -1.81
CA ALA A 187 6.91 15.20 -3.21
C ALA A 187 5.84 14.64 -4.16
N VAL A 188 5.36 13.41 -3.88
CA VAL A 188 4.30 12.76 -4.67
C VAL A 188 3.02 13.60 -4.66
N LEU A 189 2.61 14.15 -3.51
CA LEU A 189 1.44 15.04 -3.41
C LEU A 189 1.64 16.32 -4.23
N LYS A 190 2.76 17.03 -4.03
CA LYS A 190 3.05 18.27 -4.75
C LYS A 190 3.12 18.07 -6.26
N MET A 191 3.72 16.94 -6.69
CA MET A 191 3.76 16.58 -8.11
C MET A 191 2.36 16.34 -8.69
N SER A 192 1.46 15.68 -7.96
CA SER A 192 0.09 15.45 -8.44
C SER A 192 -0.67 16.75 -8.62
N GLU A 193 -0.54 17.69 -7.68
CA GLU A 193 -1.14 19.02 -7.75
C GLU A 193 -0.59 19.83 -8.94
N ALA A 194 0.73 19.84 -9.10
CA ALA A 194 1.39 20.59 -10.16
C ALA A 194 1.10 20.03 -11.56
N ILE A 195 1.08 18.71 -11.72
CA ILE A 195 0.73 18.05 -12.99
C ILE A 195 -0.74 18.34 -13.35
N THR A 196 -1.66 18.23 -12.38
CA THR A 196 -3.08 18.57 -12.60
C THR A 196 -3.22 20.03 -13.02
N SER A 197 -2.53 20.95 -12.35
CA SER A 197 -2.52 22.37 -12.70
C SER A 197 -1.95 22.62 -14.11
N ALA A 198 -0.91 21.89 -14.49
CA ALA A 198 -0.34 21.97 -15.84
C ALA A 198 -1.34 21.54 -16.92
N TYR A 199 -2.10 20.47 -16.69
CA TYR A 199 -3.16 20.03 -17.61
C TYR A 199 -4.28 21.06 -17.76
N VAL A 200 -4.78 21.58 -16.63
CA VAL A 200 -5.82 22.63 -16.61
C VAL A 200 -5.35 23.88 -17.35
N THR A 201 -4.12 24.33 -17.09
CA THR A 201 -3.56 25.53 -17.73
C THR A 201 -3.36 25.31 -19.24
N LYS A 202 -2.88 24.12 -19.63
CA LYS A 202 -2.60 23.81 -21.04
C LYS A 202 -3.83 23.65 -21.89
N SER A 203 -4.89 23.06 -21.35
CA SER A 203 -6.16 22.84 -22.07
C SER A 203 -7.14 24.00 -21.94
N GLY A 204 -6.94 24.90 -20.98
CA GLY A 204 -7.87 25.98 -20.62
C GLY A 204 -8.88 25.54 -19.54
N GLU A 205 -9.11 26.40 -18.56
CA GLU A 205 -9.87 26.05 -17.33
C GLU A 205 -11.29 25.52 -17.57
N ALA A 206 -11.94 25.99 -18.62
CA ALA A 206 -13.33 25.62 -18.96
C ALA A 206 -13.43 24.43 -19.91
N SER A 207 -12.30 23.81 -20.29
CA SER A 207 -12.27 22.68 -21.22
C SER A 207 -12.74 21.36 -20.58
N GLU A 208 -13.23 20.43 -21.41
CA GLU A 208 -13.56 19.06 -20.98
C GLU A 208 -12.32 18.30 -20.49
N THR A 209 -11.18 18.55 -21.12
CA THR A 209 -9.88 18.01 -20.71
C THR A 209 -9.53 18.46 -19.30
N ALA A 210 -9.69 19.74 -18.96
CA ALA A 210 -9.47 20.25 -17.60
C ALA A 210 -10.45 19.64 -16.60
N ALA A 211 -11.72 19.51 -16.96
CA ALA A 211 -12.72 18.88 -16.11
C ALA A 211 -12.38 17.40 -15.85
N THR A 212 -11.89 16.69 -16.87
CA THR A 212 -11.42 15.30 -16.75
C THR A 212 -10.20 15.20 -15.82
N ALA A 213 -9.19 16.04 -16.00
CA ALA A 213 -8.02 16.08 -15.12
C ALA A 213 -8.39 16.33 -13.64
N ARG A 214 -9.33 17.24 -13.37
CA ARG A 214 -9.83 17.48 -12.00
C ARG A 214 -10.56 16.27 -11.42
N ARG A 215 -11.36 15.54 -12.21
CA ARG A 215 -12.02 14.30 -11.75
C ARG A 215 -11.00 13.23 -11.40
N HIS A 216 -10.02 13.00 -12.27
CA HIS A 216 -8.95 12.04 -12.00
C HIS A 216 -8.11 12.43 -10.79
N SER A 217 -7.78 13.72 -10.63
CA SER A 217 -7.10 14.24 -9.44
C SER A 217 -7.89 13.99 -8.16
N ASN A 218 -9.22 14.17 -8.16
CA ASN A 218 -10.06 13.87 -7.00
C ASN A 218 -10.05 12.38 -6.64
N THR A 219 -10.13 11.50 -7.66
CA THR A 219 -10.03 10.04 -7.45
C THR A 219 -8.65 9.68 -6.89
N TRP A 220 -7.60 10.19 -7.49
CA TRP A 220 -6.24 9.98 -7.05
C TRP A 220 -6.00 10.49 -5.61
N ASN A 221 -6.58 11.64 -5.24
CA ASN A 221 -6.48 12.18 -3.89
C ASN A 221 -7.13 11.26 -2.85
N ALA A 222 -8.20 10.56 -3.19
CA ALA A 222 -8.80 9.55 -2.31
C ALA A 222 -7.85 8.35 -2.11
N GLU A 223 -7.24 7.83 -3.18
CA GLU A 223 -6.23 6.77 -3.13
C GLU A 223 -4.98 7.22 -2.33
N TYR A 224 -4.55 8.47 -2.53
CA TYR A 224 -3.43 9.04 -1.79
C TYR A 224 -3.74 9.19 -0.29
N ALA A 225 -4.98 9.52 0.08
CA ALA A 225 -5.40 9.57 1.47
C ALA A 225 -5.33 8.18 2.14
N GLU A 226 -5.70 7.11 1.43
CA GLU A 226 -5.53 5.73 1.91
C GLU A 226 -4.04 5.37 2.09
N TYR A 227 -3.21 5.71 1.12
CA TYR A 227 -1.77 5.51 1.20
C TYR A 227 -1.16 6.26 2.39
N THR A 228 -1.48 7.55 2.56
CA THR A 228 -0.95 8.33 3.69
C THR A 228 -1.46 7.85 5.03
N ALA A 229 -2.70 7.33 5.11
CA ALA A 229 -3.19 6.68 6.32
C ALA A 229 -2.37 5.44 6.68
N LEU A 230 -1.95 4.63 5.68
CA LEU A 230 -1.03 3.51 5.89
C LEU A 230 0.33 3.98 6.40
N VAL A 231 0.95 4.96 5.74
CA VAL A 231 2.26 5.51 6.12
C VAL A 231 2.23 6.13 7.51
N ASN A 232 1.15 6.86 7.85
CA ASN A 232 0.96 7.43 9.18
C ASN A 232 0.76 6.36 10.26
N ARG A 233 0.08 5.24 9.94
CA ARG A 233 0.01 4.10 10.87
C ARG A 233 1.39 3.49 11.10
N ALA A 234 2.21 3.36 10.05
CA ALA A 234 3.59 2.91 10.17
C ALA A 234 4.38 3.79 11.14
N ARG A 235 4.29 5.09 10.94
CA ARG A 235 4.94 6.09 11.81
C ARG A 235 4.41 6.06 13.24
N ALA A 236 3.09 5.96 13.43
CA ALA A 236 2.45 5.95 14.75
C ALA A 236 2.79 4.70 15.56
N LYS A 237 3.01 3.55 14.91
CA LYS A 237 3.48 2.32 15.56
C LYS A 237 4.89 2.47 16.13
N ASN A 238 5.64 3.48 15.72
CA ASN A 238 7.01 3.79 16.17
C ASN A 238 7.88 2.52 16.27
N LEU A 239 7.89 1.74 15.20
CA LEU A 239 8.53 0.43 15.17
C LEU A 239 10.05 0.50 15.35
N GLN A 240 10.63 1.72 15.38
CA GLN A 240 12.07 1.98 15.52
C GLN A 240 12.91 1.05 14.65
N ARG A 241 12.42 0.78 13.43
CA ARG A 241 13.11 -0.07 12.48
C ARG A 241 14.47 0.51 12.14
N ARG A 242 15.48 -0.32 12.15
CA ARG A 242 16.85 0.03 11.83
C ARG A 242 17.25 -0.74 10.59
N TYR A 243 17.76 -0.05 9.62
CA TYR A 243 18.10 -0.66 8.33
C TYR A 243 19.53 -0.38 7.92
N VAL A 244 20.04 -1.23 7.05
CA VAL A 244 21.20 -0.99 6.19
C VAL A 244 20.70 -1.02 4.76
N ALA A 245 21.21 -0.14 3.91
CA ALA A 245 20.87 -0.10 2.50
C ALA A 245 22.11 -0.37 1.64
N THR A 246 21.94 -1.13 0.55
CA THR A 246 22.99 -1.21 -0.49
C THR A 246 23.09 0.11 -1.26
N GLU A 247 21.95 0.83 -1.30
CA GLU A 247 21.79 2.15 -1.88
C GLU A 247 20.60 2.86 -1.21
N SER A 248 20.66 4.19 -1.05
CA SER A 248 19.67 4.99 -0.30
C SER A 248 18.34 5.23 -1.03
N ILE A 249 17.87 4.34 -1.90
CA ILE A 249 16.75 4.56 -2.81
C ILE A 249 15.49 5.02 -2.07
N ILE A 250 15.03 4.26 -1.08
CA ILE A 250 13.78 4.54 -0.35
C ILE A 250 13.98 5.35 0.93
N GLY A 251 15.13 6.02 1.08
CA GLY A 251 15.46 6.79 2.28
C GLY A 251 14.37 7.77 2.67
N HIS A 252 13.81 8.54 1.73
CA HIS A 252 12.72 9.50 2.01
C HIS A 252 11.47 8.84 2.64
N LEU A 253 11.10 7.64 2.21
CA LEU A 253 9.97 6.91 2.79
C LEU A 253 10.32 6.37 4.18
N LEU A 254 11.51 5.79 4.33
CA LEU A 254 11.96 5.20 5.58
C LEU A 254 12.13 6.27 6.68
N ASP A 255 12.68 7.43 6.34
CA ASP A 255 12.76 8.58 7.24
C ASP A 255 11.36 9.07 7.66
N TYR A 256 10.43 9.14 6.70
CA TYR A 256 9.06 9.58 7.00
C TYR A 256 8.36 8.65 7.98
N ILE A 257 8.56 7.34 7.89
CA ILE A 257 7.97 6.36 8.83
C ILE A 257 8.77 6.23 10.15
N GLY A 258 9.90 6.93 10.28
CA GLY A 258 10.71 6.96 11.50
C GLY A 258 11.68 5.77 11.62
N ALA A 259 12.04 5.13 10.51
CA ALA A 259 13.12 4.15 10.50
C ALA A 259 14.49 4.85 10.63
N THR A 260 15.47 4.14 11.16
CA THR A 260 16.81 4.67 11.38
C THR A 260 17.81 3.99 10.46
N ASP A 261 18.52 4.79 9.65
CA ASP A 261 19.63 4.31 8.85
C ASP A 261 20.81 3.91 9.75
N LYS A 262 21.36 2.74 9.54
CA LYS A 262 22.56 2.20 10.18
C LYS A 262 23.64 1.86 9.18
N THR A 263 23.46 2.22 7.92
CA THR A 263 24.48 2.07 6.89
C THR A 263 25.71 2.86 7.30
N PRO A 264 26.90 2.27 7.33
CA PRO A 264 28.11 3.03 7.66
C PRO A 264 28.33 4.19 6.69
N ASP A 265 28.60 5.37 7.21
CA ASP A 265 28.78 6.60 6.41
C ASP A 265 29.85 6.45 5.32
N SER A 266 30.95 5.75 5.61
CA SER A 266 32.00 5.52 4.62
C SER A 266 31.53 4.67 3.43
N TYR A 267 30.64 3.68 3.70
CA TYR A 267 30.03 2.87 2.66
C TYR A 267 29.05 3.72 1.83
N THR A 268 28.15 4.45 2.49
CA THR A 268 27.19 5.34 1.83
C THR A 268 27.87 6.39 0.97
N ASN A 269 28.95 7.01 1.48
CA ASN A 269 29.70 8.01 0.74
C ASN A 269 30.39 7.42 -0.51
N ALA A 270 30.88 6.18 -0.43
CA ALA A 270 31.44 5.51 -1.60
C ALA A 270 30.37 5.28 -2.66
N MET A 271 29.21 4.71 -2.26
CA MET A 271 28.10 4.46 -3.19
C MET A 271 27.55 5.74 -3.82
N ASN A 272 27.37 6.81 -3.04
CA ASN A 272 26.87 8.09 -3.55
C ASN A 272 27.83 8.83 -4.49
N ASN A 273 29.08 8.41 -4.56
CA ASN A 273 30.09 8.96 -5.47
C ASN A 273 30.48 7.99 -6.59
N ASP A 274 29.66 6.98 -6.85
CA ASP A 274 29.90 5.90 -7.84
C ASP A 274 31.28 5.25 -7.68
N ALA A 275 31.77 5.22 -6.43
CA ALA A 275 33.06 4.66 -6.08
C ALA A 275 32.88 3.27 -5.45
N GLU A 276 33.80 2.36 -5.78
CA GLU A 276 33.80 1.03 -5.15
C GLU A 276 34.19 1.17 -3.67
N PRO A 277 33.33 0.74 -2.70
CA PRO A 277 33.66 0.77 -1.28
C PRO A 277 34.95 -0.01 -0.97
N SER A 278 35.75 0.46 -0.02
CA SER A 278 36.94 -0.26 0.39
C SER A 278 36.63 -1.59 1.07
N ALA A 279 37.60 -2.49 1.18
CA ALA A 279 37.43 -3.75 1.90
C ALA A 279 37.07 -3.53 3.39
N SER A 280 37.53 -2.43 4.00
CA SER A 280 37.16 -2.07 5.37
C SER A 280 35.71 -1.58 5.46
N ASP A 281 35.23 -0.83 4.49
CA ASP A 281 33.84 -0.34 4.44
C ASP A 281 32.87 -1.52 4.27
N LEU A 282 33.20 -2.44 3.37
CA LEU A 282 32.44 -3.66 3.21
C LEU A 282 32.40 -4.48 4.50
N LYS A 283 33.56 -4.65 5.16
CA LYS A 283 33.60 -5.38 6.45
C LYS A 283 32.71 -4.71 7.50
N ASN A 284 32.78 -3.40 7.63
CA ASN A 284 31.96 -2.63 8.57
C ASN A 284 30.46 -2.79 8.26
N ALA A 285 30.06 -2.70 6.98
CA ALA A 285 28.69 -2.90 6.55
C ALA A 285 28.20 -4.33 6.83
N LEU A 286 29.01 -5.36 6.57
CA LEU A 286 28.67 -6.75 6.89
C LEU A 286 28.51 -6.99 8.40
N ASP A 287 29.41 -6.44 9.21
CA ASP A 287 29.34 -6.56 10.68
C ASP A 287 28.07 -5.83 11.20
N THR A 288 27.73 -4.69 10.62
CA THR A 288 26.52 -3.92 10.94
C THR A 288 25.26 -4.72 10.59
N VAL A 289 25.17 -5.29 9.40
CA VAL A 289 24.03 -6.12 8.97
C VAL A 289 23.83 -7.33 9.89
N ARG A 290 24.93 -7.98 10.31
CA ARG A 290 24.87 -9.14 11.22
C ARG A 290 24.51 -8.79 12.65
N SER A 291 24.65 -7.54 13.03
CA SER A 291 24.41 -7.10 14.41
C SER A 291 22.93 -7.19 14.80
N SER A 292 22.65 -7.24 16.12
CA SER A 292 21.28 -7.12 16.65
C SER A 292 20.70 -5.71 16.53
N ASN A 293 21.51 -4.74 16.08
CA ASN A 293 21.11 -3.34 15.91
C ASN A 293 20.54 -3.03 14.52
N VAL A 294 20.33 -4.04 13.67
CA VAL A 294 19.72 -3.93 12.36
C VAL A 294 18.57 -4.93 12.25
N ASP A 295 17.45 -4.48 11.72
CA ASP A 295 16.24 -5.26 11.55
C ASP A 295 16.03 -5.67 10.09
N MET A 296 16.46 -4.84 9.13
CA MET A 296 16.22 -5.05 7.71
C MET A 296 17.38 -4.57 6.82
N LEU A 297 17.48 -5.18 5.64
CA LEU A 297 18.36 -4.75 4.55
C LEU A 297 17.50 -4.27 3.38
N ILE A 298 17.82 -3.10 2.86
CA ILE A 298 17.25 -2.56 1.62
C ILE A 298 18.22 -2.89 0.48
N VAL A 299 17.70 -3.47 -0.59
CA VAL A 299 18.51 -3.92 -1.73
C VAL A 299 17.96 -3.36 -3.03
N ASN A 300 18.83 -2.74 -3.83
CA ASN A 300 18.53 -2.46 -5.23
C ASN A 300 18.86 -3.70 -6.09
N PRO A 301 17.86 -4.41 -6.67
CA PRO A 301 18.13 -5.57 -7.51
C PRO A 301 18.74 -5.21 -8.87
N GLN A 302 18.71 -3.94 -9.28
CA GLN A 302 19.31 -3.46 -10.52
C GLN A 302 20.83 -3.35 -10.39
N GLU A 303 21.33 -3.10 -9.15
CA GLU A 303 22.75 -2.91 -8.86
C GLU A 303 23.34 -4.00 -7.94
N MET A 304 23.04 -5.26 -8.25
CA MET A 304 23.55 -6.40 -7.50
C MET A 304 25.02 -6.71 -7.82
N GLY A 305 25.90 -5.77 -7.57
CA GLY A 305 27.34 -5.94 -7.63
C GLY A 305 27.88 -6.92 -6.57
N GLY A 306 29.19 -7.14 -6.56
CA GLY A 306 29.83 -8.08 -5.63
C GLY A 306 29.60 -7.78 -4.16
N PHE A 307 29.50 -6.50 -3.79
CA PHE A 307 29.26 -6.04 -2.41
C PHE A 307 27.80 -6.20 -2.00
N ALA A 308 26.86 -5.80 -2.84
CA ALA A 308 25.43 -5.95 -2.59
C ALA A 308 25.05 -7.43 -2.38
N LYS A 309 25.59 -8.34 -3.18
CA LYS A 309 25.41 -9.80 -3.01
C LYS A 309 25.92 -10.33 -1.66
N LYS A 310 27.04 -9.81 -1.17
CA LYS A 310 27.58 -10.22 0.14
C LYS A 310 26.71 -9.70 1.29
N LEU A 311 26.18 -8.47 1.19
CA LEU A 311 25.26 -7.90 2.17
C LEU A 311 23.93 -8.68 2.19
N ASP A 312 23.37 -9.00 1.01
CA ASP A 312 22.16 -9.82 0.89
C ASP A 312 22.34 -11.20 1.53
N ALA A 313 23.46 -11.88 1.24
CA ALA A 313 23.78 -13.17 1.87
C ALA A 313 23.90 -13.06 3.40
N ALA A 314 24.61 -12.05 3.90
CA ALA A 314 24.78 -11.83 5.34
C ALA A 314 23.44 -11.51 6.04
N ALA A 315 22.55 -10.77 5.39
CA ALA A 315 21.21 -10.48 5.90
C ALA A 315 20.36 -11.75 5.98
N ARG A 316 20.39 -12.60 4.94
CA ARG A 316 19.68 -13.90 4.93
C ARG A 316 20.20 -14.84 6.02
N GLU A 317 21.52 -14.98 6.15
CA GLU A 317 22.16 -15.80 7.20
C GLU A 317 21.78 -15.33 8.60
N SER A 318 21.61 -14.01 8.78
CA SER A 318 21.26 -13.40 10.07
C SER A 318 19.76 -13.24 10.30
N GLY A 319 18.90 -13.77 9.40
CA GLY A 319 17.45 -13.74 9.52
C GLY A 319 16.84 -12.33 9.42
N LYS A 320 17.54 -11.40 8.75
CA LYS A 320 17.03 -10.02 8.57
C LYS A 320 15.92 -9.97 7.53
N THR A 321 14.99 -9.02 7.69
CA THR A 321 14.03 -8.69 6.64
C THR A 321 14.75 -8.08 5.45
N ILE A 322 14.47 -8.56 4.23
CA ILE A 322 15.05 -8.01 3.00
C ILE A 322 13.94 -7.35 2.20
N ILE A 323 14.10 -6.06 1.92
CA ILE A 323 13.21 -5.29 1.07
C ILE A 323 13.97 -5.00 -0.23
N SER A 324 13.48 -5.60 -1.32
CA SER A 324 14.03 -5.41 -2.65
C SER A 324 13.24 -4.34 -3.38
N VAL A 325 13.88 -3.25 -3.74
CA VAL A 325 13.25 -2.09 -4.38
C VAL A 325 14.10 -1.65 -5.56
N THR A 326 13.48 -1.54 -6.71
CA THR A 326 14.07 -0.94 -7.92
C THR A 326 13.95 0.58 -7.87
N GLU A 327 14.71 1.28 -8.67
CA GLU A 327 14.54 2.73 -8.84
C GLU A 327 13.33 3.02 -9.72
N GLN A 328 13.19 2.33 -10.85
CA GLN A 328 12.05 2.49 -11.73
C GLN A 328 10.84 1.69 -11.24
N LEU A 329 9.65 2.20 -11.55
CA LEU A 329 8.38 1.51 -11.33
C LEU A 329 8.37 0.19 -12.12
N PRO A 330 8.31 -0.98 -11.44
CA PRO A 330 8.32 -2.28 -12.10
C PRO A 330 7.02 -2.54 -12.89
N GLU A 331 7.11 -3.34 -13.95
CA GLU A 331 5.97 -3.66 -14.83
C GLU A 331 4.80 -4.36 -14.11
N ASN A 332 5.06 -5.08 -13.02
CA ASN A 332 4.03 -5.74 -12.22
C ASN A 332 3.21 -4.78 -11.36
N HIS A 333 3.60 -3.50 -11.30
CA HIS A 333 2.84 -2.43 -10.64
C HIS A 333 2.23 -1.49 -11.67
N LYS A 334 0.92 -1.31 -11.60
CA LYS A 334 0.18 -0.45 -12.54
C LYS A 334 0.29 1.04 -12.21
N THR A 335 0.50 1.37 -10.93
CA THR A 335 0.47 2.75 -10.44
C THR A 335 1.57 3.00 -9.43
N LEU A 336 2.03 4.26 -9.38
CA LEU A 336 3.02 4.69 -8.39
C LEU A 336 2.54 4.44 -6.96
N LEU A 337 1.30 4.83 -6.62
CA LEU A 337 0.76 4.63 -5.26
C LEU A 337 0.64 3.15 -4.90
N GLY A 338 0.25 2.29 -5.85
CA GLY A 338 0.18 0.85 -5.61
C GLY A 338 1.54 0.24 -5.29
N TRP A 339 2.59 0.71 -5.98
CA TRP A 339 3.96 0.30 -5.69
C TRP A 339 4.47 0.81 -4.33
N LEU A 340 4.29 2.10 -4.04
CA LEU A 340 4.63 2.70 -2.75
C LEU A 340 3.90 2.01 -1.59
N THR A 341 2.63 1.65 -1.77
CA THR A 341 1.85 0.87 -0.80
C THR A 341 2.49 -0.48 -0.54
N THR A 342 2.90 -1.20 -1.59
CA THR A 342 3.58 -2.50 -1.45
C THR A 342 4.88 -2.38 -0.66
N ILE A 343 5.72 -1.39 -0.96
CA ILE A 343 6.99 -1.16 -0.25
C ILE A 343 6.73 -0.80 1.23
N THR A 344 5.78 0.09 1.48
CA THR A 344 5.41 0.47 2.86
C THR A 344 4.95 -0.74 3.66
N ASN A 345 4.16 -1.62 3.04
CA ASN A 345 3.69 -2.85 3.68
C ASN A 345 4.83 -3.83 3.97
N GLN A 346 5.83 -3.92 3.10
CA GLN A 346 7.02 -4.73 3.37
C GLN A 346 7.81 -4.18 4.58
N ALA A 347 7.91 -2.87 4.72
CA ALA A 347 8.54 -2.23 5.87
C ALA A 347 7.73 -2.40 7.18
N LEU A 348 6.42 -2.62 7.07
CA LEU A 348 5.50 -2.86 8.18
C LEU A 348 5.34 -4.35 8.56
N ALA A 349 6.04 -5.27 7.93
CA ALA A 349 5.82 -6.71 7.93
C ALA A 349 5.92 -7.44 9.30
N ASP A 350 5.38 -6.88 10.36
CA ASP A 350 5.27 -7.43 11.72
C ASP A 350 3.85 -7.36 12.30
N ASP A 351 2.86 -7.24 11.43
CA ASP A 351 1.45 -7.36 11.80
C ASP A 351 0.74 -8.45 10.95
N PRO A 352 1.14 -9.73 11.14
CA PRO A 352 0.60 -10.83 10.33
C PRO A 352 -0.91 -11.01 10.48
N GLN A 353 -1.48 -10.69 11.64
CA GLN A 353 -2.90 -10.83 11.94
C GLN A 353 -3.76 -9.88 11.08
N HIS A 354 -3.21 -8.72 10.71
CA HIS A 354 -3.89 -7.79 9.81
C HIS A 354 -3.40 -7.89 8.35
N GLY A 355 -2.63 -8.94 8.04
CA GLY A 355 -2.18 -9.23 6.68
C GLY A 355 -0.89 -8.51 6.27
N TRP A 356 -0.14 -7.96 7.21
CA TRP A 356 1.16 -7.33 6.93
C TRP A 356 2.29 -8.30 7.28
N PHE A 357 2.74 -9.06 6.30
CA PHE A 357 3.81 -10.06 6.45
C PHE A 357 4.59 -10.25 5.15
N LEU A 358 5.82 -10.72 5.26
CA LEU A 358 6.66 -11.12 4.13
C LEU A 358 6.39 -12.57 3.72
N THR A 359 6.59 -12.89 2.46
CA THR A 359 6.43 -14.26 1.93
C THR A 359 7.27 -15.27 2.72
N GLN A 360 8.49 -14.92 3.09
CA GLN A 360 9.40 -15.78 3.85
C GLN A 360 8.98 -16.06 5.30
N GLN A 361 8.08 -15.24 5.86
CA GLN A 361 7.50 -15.44 7.19
C GLN A 361 6.42 -16.52 7.20
N VAL A 362 5.81 -16.79 6.04
CA VAL A 362 4.78 -17.82 5.91
C VAL A 362 5.44 -19.19 6.00
N LYS A 363 4.92 -20.01 6.90
CA LYS A 363 5.38 -21.39 7.12
C LYS A 363 4.25 -22.36 6.88
N ASP A 364 4.59 -23.55 6.41
CA ASP A 364 3.64 -24.64 6.26
C ASP A 364 2.97 -24.97 7.59
N ARG A 365 1.68 -25.31 7.53
CA ARG A 365 0.88 -25.72 8.67
C ARG A 365 0.37 -27.14 8.46
N THR A 366 -0.07 -27.74 9.53
CA THR A 366 -0.61 -29.09 9.50
C THR A 366 -2.11 -29.09 9.82
N ILE A 367 -2.79 -30.18 9.51
CA ILE A 367 -4.20 -30.34 9.88
C ILE A 367 -4.40 -30.29 11.41
N ALA A 368 -3.36 -30.66 12.19
CA ALA A 368 -3.39 -30.60 13.64
C ALA A 368 -3.55 -29.17 14.20
N ASP A 369 -3.12 -28.15 13.46
CA ASP A 369 -3.32 -26.74 13.85
C ASP A 369 -4.80 -26.36 13.88
N TYR A 370 -5.64 -27.09 13.16
CA TYR A 370 -7.10 -26.93 13.08
C TYR A 370 -7.86 -28.01 13.84
N ALA A 371 -7.18 -28.91 14.56
CA ALA A 371 -7.81 -30.01 15.28
C ALA A 371 -8.83 -29.53 16.31
N GLY A 372 -10.00 -30.17 16.37
CA GLY A 372 -11.04 -29.88 17.33
C GLY A 372 -12.46 -29.99 16.76
N GLN A 373 -13.42 -29.58 17.58
CA GLN A 373 -14.82 -29.45 17.18
C GLN A 373 -15.17 -27.99 16.99
N TRP A 374 -15.77 -27.69 15.86
CA TRP A 374 -16.01 -26.33 15.38
C TRP A 374 -17.48 -26.13 15.05
N ARG A 375 -18.05 -24.97 15.37
CA ARG A 375 -19.40 -24.58 15.02
C ARG A 375 -19.43 -23.32 14.15
N SER A 376 -20.38 -23.28 13.22
CA SER A 376 -20.60 -22.11 12.38
C SER A 376 -21.07 -20.90 13.20
N VAL A 377 -20.53 -19.72 12.88
CA VAL A 377 -20.98 -18.44 13.45
C VAL A 377 -22.25 -17.91 12.77
N TYR A 378 -22.63 -18.46 11.62
CA TYR A 378 -23.76 -17.98 10.83
C TYR A 378 -25.10 -17.97 11.60
N PRO A 379 -25.45 -18.95 12.44
CA PRO A 379 -26.64 -18.88 13.27
C PRO A 379 -26.67 -17.69 14.22
N LEU A 380 -25.53 -17.25 14.75
CA LEU A 380 -25.44 -16.09 15.63
C LEU A 380 -25.72 -14.77 14.88
N LEU A 381 -25.34 -14.69 13.62
CA LEU A 381 -25.71 -13.58 12.76
C LEU A 381 -27.22 -13.56 12.49
N LYS A 382 -27.79 -14.72 12.13
CA LYS A 382 -29.23 -14.86 11.79
C LYS A 382 -30.16 -14.60 12.96
N ASN A 383 -29.77 -14.93 14.18
CA ASN A 383 -30.57 -14.67 15.39
C ASN A 383 -30.35 -13.30 16.02
N GLY A 384 -29.50 -12.44 15.38
CA GLY A 384 -29.24 -11.05 15.80
C GLY A 384 -28.21 -10.90 16.92
N LYS A 385 -27.59 -11.98 17.42
CA LYS A 385 -26.58 -11.91 18.49
C LYS A 385 -25.32 -11.11 18.09
N LEU A 386 -25.03 -11.01 16.77
CA LEU A 386 -23.89 -10.24 16.26
C LEU A 386 -24.24 -8.78 15.97
N ARG A 387 -25.44 -8.28 16.33
CA ARG A 387 -25.83 -6.89 16.06
C ARG A 387 -24.84 -5.88 16.66
N GLY A 388 -24.43 -6.07 17.91
CA GLY A 388 -23.44 -5.21 18.58
C GLY A 388 -22.08 -5.20 17.89
N VAL A 389 -21.68 -6.32 17.28
CA VAL A 389 -20.45 -6.39 16.47
C VAL A 389 -20.58 -5.54 15.20
N MET A 390 -21.73 -5.60 14.53
CA MET A 390 -21.99 -4.81 13.31
C MET A 390 -22.05 -3.31 13.61
N GLU A 391 -22.63 -2.93 14.74
CA GLU A 391 -22.67 -1.55 15.24
C GLU A 391 -21.26 -1.03 15.58
N HIS A 392 -20.44 -1.86 16.22
CA HIS A 392 -19.05 -1.54 16.50
C HIS A 392 -18.24 -1.30 15.20
N LYS A 393 -18.39 -2.19 14.21
CA LYS A 393 -17.74 -2.04 12.90
C LYS A 393 -18.23 -0.79 12.14
N ALA A 394 -19.51 -0.45 12.27
CA ALA A 394 -20.09 0.76 11.67
C ALA A 394 -19.54 2.06 12.30
N ALA A 395 -19.16 2.03 13.56
CA ALA A 395 -18.59 3.20 14.26
C ALA A 395 -17.20 3.60 13.73
N THR A 396 -16.46 2.65 13.14
CA THR A 396 -15.08 2.85 12.68
C THR A 396 -14.88 2.60 11.18
N GLY A 397 -15.88 2.03 10.50
CA GLY A 397 -15.80 1.62 9.11
C GLY A 397 -16.57 2.52 8.15
N ASP A 398 -16.74 2.04 6.92
CA ASP A 398 -17.31 2.73 5.77
C ASP A 398 -18.78 2.38 5.47
N LYS A 399 -19.41 1.53 6.31
CA LYS A 399 -20.78 1.01 6.13
C LYS A 399 -21.62 1.22 7.36
N THR A 400 -22.93 1.30 7.18
CA THR A 400 -23.91 1.22 8.28
C THR A 400 -23.94 -0.19 8.90
N ALA A 401 -24.46 -0.34 10.10
CA ALA A 401 -24.61 -1.64 10.75
C ALA A 401 -25.45 -2.63 9.94
N ASP A 402 -26.45 -2.14 9.20
CA ASP A 402 -27.30 -2.97 8.35
C ASP A 402 -26.55 -3.42 7.08
N GLU A 403 -25.76 -2.55 6.48
CA GLU A 403 -24.90 -2.90 5.34
C GLU A 403 -23.80 -3.89 5.77
N TYR A 404 -23.21 -3.73 6.95
CA TYR A 404 -22.30 -4.74 7.51
C TYR A 404 -23.02 -6.05 7.75
N THR A 405 -24.24 -6.03 8.30
CA THR A 405 -25.04 -7.26 8.50
C THR A 405 -25.26 -7.98 7.17
N ALA A 406 -25.64 -7.28 6.10
CA ALA A 406 -25.83 -7.86 4.77
C ALA A 406 -24.51 -8.41 4.17
N TYR A 407 -23.39 -7.68 4.34
CA TYR A 407 -22.07 -8.11 3.92
C TYR A 407 -21.63 -9.41 4.61
N TYR A 408 -21.80 -9.50 5.94
CA TYR A 408 -21.49 -10.71 6.71
C TYR A 408 -22.50 -11.84 6.47
N ASP A 409 -23.75 -11.53 6.13
CA ASP A 409 -24.74 -12.57 5.74
C ASP A 409 -24.28 -13.29 4.47
N ALA A 410 -23.81 -12.56 3.46
CA ALA A 410 -23.24 -13.15 2.27
C ALA A 410 -21.95 -13.94 2.56
N GLY A 411 -21.07 -13.37 3.39
CA GLY A 411 -19.76 -13.98 3.71
C GLY A 411 -19.87 -15.26 4.55
N TYR A 412 -20.69 -15.26 5.58
CA TYR A 412 -20.80 -16.36 6.54
C TYR A 412 -21.77 -17.47 6.14
N LYS A 413 -22.61 -17.23 5.13
CA LYS A 413 -23.67 -18.15 4.71
C LYS A 413 -23.14 -19.56 4.51
N THR A 414 -23.71 -20.54 5.21
CA THR A 414 -23.36 -21.96 5.09
C THR A 414 -24.47 -22.84 5.60
N ASP A 415 -24.62 -24.02 5.00
CA ASP A 415 -25.47 -25.10 5.47
C ASP A 415 -24.70 -26.12 6.33
N THR A 416 -23.38 -25.98 6.43
CA THR A 416 -22.54 -26.82 7.29
C THR A 416 -22.52 -26.26 8.70
N GLU A 417 -23.15 -26.98 9.60
CA GLU A 417 -23.39 -26.57 11.00
C GLU A 417 -22.13 -26.74 11.85
N THR A 418 -21.46 -27.87 11.68
CA THR A 418 -20.25 -28.22 12.46
C THR A 418 -19.20 -28.90 11.60
N ILE A 419 -17.94 -28.70 12.03
CA ILE A 419 -16.79 -29.39 11.48
C ILE A 419 -16.03 -30.05 12.63
N THR A 420 -15.69 -31.33 12.50
CA THR A 420 -14.83 -32.04 13.45
C THR A 420 -13.55 -32.44 12.73
N ILE A 421 -12.40 -32.04 13.28
CA ILE A 421 -11.08 -32.33 12.72
C ILE A 421 -10.28 -33.14 13.73
N GLU A 422 -9.93 -34.38 13.37
CA GLU A 422 -9.27 -35.33 14.26
C GLU A 422 -8.30 -36.20 13.46
N GLY A 423 -7.02 -36.14 13.83
CA GLY A 423 -5.95 -36.75 13.05
C GLY A 423 -5.87 -36.14 11.65
N ASP A 424 -5.96 -36.97 10.62
CA ASP A 424 -6.01 -36.57 9.21
C ASP A 424 -7.44 -36.50 8.62
N ARG A 425 -8.45 -36.59 9.47
CA ARG A 425 -9.87 -36.66 9.06
C ARG A 425 -10.61 -35.38 9.38
N MET A 426 -11.42 -34.94 8.42
CA MET A 426 -12.41 -33.88 8.61
C MET A 426 -13.82 -34.44 8.40
N ALA A 427 -14.70 -34.16 9.35
CA ALA A 427 -16.09 -34.52 9.28
C ALA A 427 -16.93 -33.25 9.22
N PHE A 428 -17.76 -33.14 8.21
CA PHE A 428 -18.69 -32.03 7.96
C PHE A 428 -20.11 -32.48 8.29
N THR A 429 -20.82 -31.73 9.13
CA THR A 429 -22.25 -31.96 9.39
C THR A 429 -23.02 -30.89 8.65
N THR A 430 -23.81 -31.30 7.66
CA THR A 430 -24.64 -30.43 6.81
C THR A 430 -26.08 -30.91 6.83
N ASN A 431 -27.01 -30.07 7.27
CA ASN A 431 -28.43 -30.42 7.45
C ASN A 431 -28.60 -31.73 8.28
N GLY A 432 -27.84 -31.82 9.37
CA GLY A 432 -27.83 -32.97 10.27
C GLY A 432 -27.14 -34.24 9.72
N ARG A 433 -26.68 -34.25 8.46
CA ARG A 433 -25.95 -35.37 7.86
C ARG A 433 -24.44 -35.18 8.02
N LYS A 434 -23.78 -36.11 8.69
CA LYS A 434 -22.35 -36.13 8.88
C LYS A 434 -21.64 -36.90 7.75
N VAL A 435 -20.68 -36.27 7.08
CA VAL A 435 -19.84 -36.89 6.07
C VAL A 435 -18.37 -36.70 6.47
N THR A 436 -17.58 -37.76 6.38
CA THR A 436 -16.17 -37.75 6.83
C THR A 436 -15.27 -38.19 5.68
N ALA A 437 -14.15 -37.46 5.45
CA ALA A 437 -13.11 -37.84 4.52
C ALA A 437 -11.72 -37.62 5.16
N THR A 438 -10.72 -38.25 4.59
CA THR A 438 -9.31 -38.08 4.96
C THR A 438 -8.69 -37.02 4.08
N TYR A 439 -7.85 -36.16 4.68
CA TYR A 439 -7.20 -35.04 3.97
C TYR A 439 -5.70 -35.04 4.20
N ARG A 440 -4.96 -34.65 3.17
CA ARG A 440 -3.52 -34.36 3.28
C ARG A 440 -3.28 -32.87 3.02
N TYR A 441 -2.26 -32.33 3.64
CA TYR A 441 -1.78 -30.98 3.36
C TYR A 441 -1.21 -30.90 1.94
N ASP A 442 -1.51 -29.81 1.23
CA ASP A 442 -1.13 -29.62 -0.19
C ASP A 442 -0.46 -28.26 -0.44
N GLY A 443 0.14 -27.68 0.60
CA GLY A 443 0.81 -26.40 0.53
C GLY A 443 -0.08 -25.22 0.92
N HIS A 444 0.40 -24.03 0.63
CA HIS A 444 -0.34 -22.78 0.88
C HIS A 444 -0.34 -21.87 -0.34
N ARG A 445 -1.24 -20.90 -0.33
CA ARG A 445 -1.25 -19.79 -1.30
C ARG A 445 -1.34 -18.48 -0.55
N ILE A 446 -0.53 -17.52 -0.96
CA ILE A 446 -0.57 -16.15 -0.47
C ILE A 446 -1.43 -15.35 -1.44
N LEU A 447 -2.36 -14.59 -0.91
CA LEU A 447 -3.25 -13.70 -1.64
C LEU A 447 -2.86 -12.26 -1.35
N ASP A 448 -2.70 -11.47 -2.38
CA ASP A 448 -2.50 -10.02 -2.28
C ASP A 448 -3.84 -9.33 -2.54
N TYR A 449 -4.33 -8.56 -1.57
CA TYR A 449 -5.60 -7.86 -1.65
C TYR A 449 -5.42 -6.43 -2.17
N ALA A 450 -6.49 -5.88 -2.75
CA ALA A 450 -6.47 -4.53 -3.34
C ALA A 450 -6.03 -3.42 -2.37
N LYS A 451 -6.23 -3.61 -1.06
CA LYS A 451 -5.77 -2.68 0.00
C LYS A 451 -4.28 -2.85 0.35
N GLY A 452 -3.56 -3.75 -0.32
CA GLY A 452 -2.14 -4.04 -0.10
C GLY A 452 -1.86 -5.00 1.05
N ASN A 453 -2.85 -5.37 1.86
CA ASN A 453 -2.71 -6.43 2.85
C ASN A 453 -2.80 -7.81 2.19
N ARG A 454 -2.35 -8.83 2.90
CA ARG A 454 -2.21 -10.20 2.38
C ARG A 454 -2.96 -11.19 3.24
N GLY A 455 -3.37 -12.30 2.64
CA GLY A 455 -3.91 -13.43 3.36
C GLY A 455 -3.20 -14.72 2.99
N VAL A 456 -3.25 -15.71 3.85
CA VAL A 456 -2.75 -17.05 3.55
C VAL A 456 -3.90 -18.03 3.56
N ARG A 457 -3.97 -18.86 2.52
CA ARG A 457 -4.84 -20.02 2.49
C ARG A 457 -4.00 -21.30 2.54
N TYR A 458 -4.27 -22.13 3.52
CA TYR A 458 -3.63 -23.45 3.71
C TYR A 458 -4.51 -24.50 3.06
N LEU A 459 -3.95 -25.29 2.16
CA LEU A 459 -4.64 -26.18 1.23
C LEU A 459 -4.60 -27.61 1.73
N PHE A 460 -5.78 -28.26 1.70
CA PHE A 460 -5.92 -29.67 2.07
C PHE A 460 -6.74 -30.40 1.00
N THR A 461 -6.20 -31.47 0.47
CA THR A 461 -6.82 -32.29 -0.58
C THR A 461 -7.34 -33.58 0.03
N ALA A 462 -8.60 -33.94 -0.29
CA ALA A 462 -9.17 -35.21 0.11
C ALA A 462 -8.41 -36.39 -0.53
N THR A 463 -8.23 -37.47 0.21
CA THR A 463 -7.48 -38.67 -0.21
C THR A 463 -8.33 -39.93 -0.08
N GLY A 464 -8.01 -40.96 -0.89
CA GLY A 464 -8.76 -42.23 -0.92
C GLY A 464 -10.13 -42.08 -1.58
N ASP A 465 -11.08 -42.96 -1.18
CA ASP A 465 -12.45 -42.87 -1.64
C ASP A 465 -13.17 -41.72 -0.94
N VAL A 466 -13.46 -40.66 -1.67
CA VAL A 466 -14.11 -39.47 -1.16
C VAL A 466 -15.62 -39.66 -1.17
N PRO A 467 -16.29 -39.72 0.00
CA PRO A 467 -17.73 -39.92 0.07
C PRO A 467 -18.48 -38.75 -0.59
N GLN A 468 -19.63 -39.06 -1.19
CA GLN A 468 -20.51 -38.05 -1.76
C GLN A 468 -20.92 -37.02 -0.70
N GLY A 469 -20.66 -35.74 -0.97
CA GLY A 469 -20.90 -34.62 -0.08
C GLY A 469 -19.69 -34.19 0.76
N ALA A 470 -18.57 -34.92 0.69
CA ALA A 470 -17.30 -34.40 1.25
C ALA A 470 -16.58 -33.53 0.20
N PRO A 471 -16.11 -32.32 0.57
CA PRO A 471 -15.35 -31.49 -0.35
C PRO A 471 -14.02 -32.15 -0.74
N LYS A 472 -13.64 -32.06 -2.03
CA LYS A 472 -12.35 -32.61 -2.50
C LYS A 472 -11.20 -31.67 -2.18
N ALA A 473 -11.44 -30.37 -2.20
CA ALA A 473 -10.49 -29.33 -1.85
C ALA A 473 -11.03 -28.51 -0.69
N VAL A 474 -10.22 -28.33 0.34
CA VAL A 474 -10.48 -27.50 1.51
C VAL A 474 -9.35 -26.51 1.67
N GLN A 475 -9.68 -25.25 1.92
CA GLN A 475 -8.71 -24.20 2.23
C GLN A 475 -9.11 -23.51 3.53
N PHE A 476 -8.15 -23.33 4.44
CA PHE A 476 -8.32 -22.59 5.68
C PHE A 476 -7.60 -21.24 5.63
N SER A 477 -8.19 -20.23 6.24
CA SER A 477 -7.56 -18.94 6.57
C SER A 477 -8.00 -18.54 7.98
N ASP A 478 -7.05 -18.26 8.85
CA ASP A 478 -7.28 -17.91 10.26
C ASP A 478 -6.37 -16.75 10.72
N HIS A 479 -5.94 -15.91 9.79
CA HIS A 479 -4.96 -14.82 10.02
C HIS A 479 -3.58 -15.29 10.49
N GLY A 480 -3.39 -16.58 10.77
CA GLY A 480 -2.10 -17.17 11.12
C GLY A 480 -1.23 -17.40 9.89
N ILE A 481 0.08 -17.15 10.01
CA ILE A 481 1.05 -17.34 8.93
C ILE A 481 2.12 -18.41 9.25
N ALA A 482 2.05 -19.03 10.43
CA ALA A 482 2.98 -20.05 10.91
C ALA A 482 2.22 -21.09 11.73
N PRO A 483 2.85 -22.26 12.04
CA PRO A 483 2.25 -23.29 12.88
C PRO A 483 1.73 -22.73 14.20
N GLY A 484 0.52 -23.10 14.56
CA GLY A 484 -0.16 -22.68 15.76
C GLY A 484 -1.63 -23.07 15.73
N LYS A 485 -2.21 -23.35 16.90
CA LYS A 485 -3.62 -23.71 16.98
C LYS A 485 -4.51 -22.54 16.57
N ALA A 486 -5.42 -22.78 15.63
CA ALA A 486 -6.39 -21.80 15.21
C ALA A 486 -7.35 -21.44 16.37
N ALA A 487 -7.60 -20.15 16.57
CA ALA A 487 -8.62 -19.66 17.51
C ALA A 487 -10.01 -19.65 16.86
N HIS A 488 -10.07 -19.32 15.58
CA HIS A 488 -11.20 -19.46 14.66
C HIS A 488 -10.63 -19.64 13.26
N PHE A 489 -11.47 -19.94 12.27
CA PHE A 489 -11.03 -19.95 10.88
C PHE A 489 -12.17 -19.66 9.91
N HIS A 490 -11.80 -19.15 8.75
CA HIS A 490 -12.59 -19.14 7.55
C HIS A 490 -12.28 -20.39 6.74
N ILE A 491 -13.30 -21.03 6.17
CA ILE A 491 -13.13 -22.22 5.35
C ILE A 491 -13.70 -21.98 3.95
N PHE A 492 -13.02 -22.56 2.98
CA PHE A 492 -13.39 -22.50 1.57
C PHE A 492 -13.34 -23.93 1.02
N THR A 493 -14.40 -24.36 0.37
CA THR A 493 -14.56 -25.76 -0.06
C THR A 493 -15.02 -25.86 -1.51
N GLY A 494 -14.63 -26.92 -2.19
CA GLY A 494 -15.03 -27.18 -3.58
C GLY A 494 -14.40 -28.45 -4.14
N ASP A 495 -14.44 -28.56 -5.47
CA ASP A 495 -13.90 -29.71 -6.19
C ASP A 495 -12.41 -29.59 -6.51
N SER A 496 -11.89 -28.36 -6.64
CA SER A 496 -10.48 -28.10 -6.92
C SER A 496 -9.96 -26.85 -6.21
N HIS A 497 -8.66 -26.79 -5.90
CA HIS A 497 -8.03 -25.61 -5.28
C HIS A 497 -8.08 -24.38 -6.19
N ASP A 498 -8.01 -24.54 -7.51
CA ASP A 498 -8.04 -23.44 -8.47
C ASP A 498 -9.41 -22.76 -8.59
N GLU A 499 -10.48 -23.49 -8.29
CA GLU A 499 -11.83 -22.92 -8.17
C GLU A 499 -12.04 -22.26 -6.80
N VAL A 500 -11.63 -22.95 -5.74
CA VAL A 500 -11.80 -22.50 -4.36
C VAL A 500 -11.02 -21.22 -4.09
N ILE A 501 -9.83 -21.06 -4.67
CA ILE A 501 -8.99 -19.86 -4.45
C ILE A 501 -9.66 -18.57 -4.95
N LYS A 502 -10.60 -18.67 -5.88
CA LYS A 502 -11.35 -17.54 -6.45
C LYS A 502 -12.52 -17.07 -5.57
N GLN A 503 -12.88 -17.84 -4.53
CA GLN A 503 -13.92 -17.46 -3.59
C GLN A 503 -13.44 -16.34 -2.67
N MET A 504 -13.78 -15.09 -2.99
CA MET A 504 -13.35 -13.92 -2.24
C MET A 504 -14.47 -13.26 -1.44
N GLU A 505 -15.73 -13.52 -1.81
CA GLU A 505 -16.91 -12.89 -1.21
C GLU A 505 -17.70 -13.83 -0.27
N HIS A 506 -17.27 -15.07 -0.13
CA HIS A 506 -17.91 -16.10 0.67
C HIS A 506 -16.85 -16.80 1.52
N TRP A 507 -16.92 -16.59 2.86
CA TRP A 507 -15.94 -17.08 3.82
C TRP A 507 -16.63 -17.60 5.08
N PRO A 508 -17.34 -18.76 5.02
CA PRO A 508 -17.95 -19.39 6.20
C PRO A 508 -16.94 -19.48 7.34
N THR A 509 -17.35 -19.01 8.52
CA THR A 509 -16.48 -18.83 9.68
C THR A 509 -16.90 -19.75 10.81
N TYR A 510 -15.92 -20.36 11.46
CA TYR A 510 -16.12 -21.35 12.50
C TYR A 510 -15.30 -21.00 13.74
N TYR A 511 -15.95 -21.17 14.90
CA TYR A 511 -15.36 -21.03 16.23
C TYR A 511 -15.35 -22.38 16.94
N PRO A 512 -14.47 -22.59 17.95
CA PRO A 512 -14.50 -23.79 18.77
C PRO A 512 -15.92 -24.04 19.35
N ALA A 513 -16.42 -25.26 19.23
CA ALA A 513 -17.76 -25.59 19.70
C ALA A 513 -17.93 -25.43 21.23
N SER A 514 -16.81 -25.39 21.96
CA SER A 514 -16.77 -25.14 23.40
C SER A 514 -16.97 -23.68 23.81
N MET A 515 -16.79 -22.72 22.87
CA MET A 515 -17.00 -21.31 23.17
C MET A 515 -18.52 -21.01 23.26
N SER A 516 -18.89 -20.24 24.27
CA SER A 516 -20.24 -19.68 24.36
C SER A 516 -20.46 -18.58 23.29
N ASP A 517 -21.71 -18.24 23.03
CA ASP A 517 -22.07 -17.17 22.10
C ASP A 517 -21.45 -15.82 22.53
N ASP A 518 -21.45 -15.54 23.84
CA ASP A 518 -20.93 -14.28 24.40
C ASP A 518 -19.40 -14.22 24.27
N GLU A 519 -18.68 -15.33 24.42
CA GLU A 519 -17.24 -15.40 24.18
C GLU A 519 -16.90 -15.15 22.72
N ILE A 520 -17.68 -15.69 21.78
CA ILE A 520 -17.52 -15.42 20.34
C ILE A 520 -17.75 -13.94 20.04
N VAL A 521 -18.83 -13.34 20.56
CA VAL A 521 -19.10 -11.91 20.38
C VAL A 521 -17.96 -11.04 20.93
N LYS A 522 -17.45 -11.39 22.10
CA LYS A 522 -16.33 -10.67 22.73
C LYS A 522 -15.06 -10.76 21.89
N GLU A 523 -14.74 -11.92 21.33
CA GLU A 523 -13.60 -12.12 20.46
C GLU A 523 -13.74 -11.30 19.17
N MET A 524 -14.92 -11.31 18.54
CA MET A 524 -15.20 -10.53 17.34
C MET A 524 -15.16 -9.01 17.55
N LEU A 525 -15.42 -8.53 18.77
CA LEU A 525 -15.28 -7.11 19.12
C LEU A 525 -13.82 -6.70 19.38
N ALA A 526 -12.93 -7.64 19.63
CA ALA A 526 -11.50 -7.40 19.83
C ALA A 526 -10.70 -7.34 18.51
N HIS A 527 -11.32 -7.77 17.41
CA HIS A 527 -10.83 -7.73 16.03
C HIS A 527 -11.52 -6.60 15.24
#